data_03553c56683c01683b24e5122868da58
#
_entry.id   03553c56683c01683b24e5122868da58
#
_cell.length_a   1.000
_cell.length_b   1.000
_cell.length_c   1.000
_cell.angle_alpha   90.00
_cell.angle_beta   90.00
_cell.angle_gamma   90.00
#
_symmetry.space_group_name_H-M   'P 1'
#
loop_
_entity.id
_entity.type
_entity.pdbx_description
1 polymer ?
#
loop_
_entity_poly.entity_id
_entity_poly.type
_entity_poly.pdbx_seq_one_letter_code
_entity_poly.pdbx_strand_id
1 'polypeptide(L)'
;MNLKTNFIPNQTNKHSIIIMTKHKRLLGAGLLLVATAASVCAQDVRVHLDEAGTLESKIEKSKFDQIKSLTISGYINGTDLYDIRNMDNLETLDLSDATILASGSFGTSTYTENNTVRNGNFSNCEVRTLVLPNSLLYVKNQAFYEAYNLEKIVIGDQLVSFSYEAFVNPQNAYGHSINTCDRMREFVVSENNKNFASPDGVLYDKAMTPLLSYPNMKAKKYTVPEGVKTIGGKAFSCCDNLYEITLPQSLEKVEGSAFESCEHLLSITCHSMTPPQTTEGLNGGVFYNVPTGSCILYVPKGTYSDYWMAPGWGRFKNIVEMEPSAIGANRQTGAEAHSVDGGIEISGLEHGETAEIYSAGGVKLYCGGNGTAKLPTGTYILKARGLSAKLTVK
;
A
#
# COMPACT_ATOMS: atom_id res chain seq x y z
N MET A 1 -21.30 52.91 19.08
CA MET A 1 -21.40 52.65 20.52
C MET A 1 -20.68 51.34 20.72
N ASN A 2 -19.39 51.37 20.91
CA ASN A 2 -18.62 51.29 22.19
C ASN A 2 -19.10 50.12 23.06
N LEU A 3 -18.34 49.21 23.38
CA LEU A 3 -17.02 48.90 23.94
C LEU A 3 -17.18 47.50 24.55
N LYS A 4 -16.29 46.68 24.83
CA LYS A 4 -14.84 46.54 25.02
C LYS A 4 -14.49 45.09 25.19
N THR A 5 -13.37 44.73 24.64
CA THR A 5 -12.45 43.67 25.02
C THR A 5 -12.24 43.48 26.52
N ASN A 6 -12.03 42.24 26.95
CA ASN A 6 -10.99 41.98 27.95
C ASN A 6 -10.48 40.51 27.84
N PHE A 7 -9.26 40.46 27.41
CA PHE A 7 -8.22 39.45 27.66
C PHE A 7 -7.83 39.52 29.16
N ILE A 8 -7.40 38.42 29.79
CA ILE A 8 -6.24 38.33 30.69
C ILE A 8 -6.05 36.85 31.13
N PRO A 9 -4.82 36.46 31.55
CA PRO A 9 -4.11 35.30 31.04
C PRO A 9 -3.75 34.22 32.11
N ASN A 10 -3.05 33.18 31.60
CA ASN A 10 -2.18 32.23 32.30
C ASN A 10 -1.65 32.65 33.66
N GLN A 11 -1.65 31.74 34.60
CA GLN A 11 -0.46 31.54 35.43
C GLN A 11 -0.35 30.10 35.96
N THR A 12 0.80 29.62 35.78
CA THR A 12 1.52 28.44 36.23
C THR A 12 1.83 28.41 37.71
N ASN A 13 2.07 27.24 38.22
CA ASN A 13 3.12 26.84 39.18
C ASN A 13 2.76 26.57 40.66
N LYS A 14 2.99 25.33 41.00
CA LYS A 14 4.07 24.79 41.86
C LYS A 14 3.85 24.75 43.37
N HIS A 15 4.24 23.60 43.84
CA HIS A 15 4.97 23.25 45.07
C HIS A 15 4.19 22.67 46.25
N SER A 16 4.55 21.43 46.41
CA SER A 16 4.48 20.63 47.63
C SER A 16 4.97 21.39 48.89
N ILE A 17 4.28 21.27 49.97
CA ILE A 17 4.91 21.33 51.29
C ILE A 17 4.24 20.28 52.17
N ILE A 18 5.06 19.35 52.61
CA ILE A 18 4.79 18.40 53.67
C ILE A 18 4.89 19.16 55.01
N ILE A 19 3.86 19.05 55.83
CA ILE A 19 4.03 19.35 57.29
C ILE A 19 3.45 18.14 58.03
N MET A 20 4.38 17.43 58.67
CA MET A 20 4.08 16.45 59.72
C MET A 20 3.70 17.16 61.00
N THR A 21 2.55 16.81 61.57
CA THR A 21 2.33 16.94 63.01
C THR A 21 1.72 15.65 63.56
N LYS A 22 2.44 15.08 64.51
CA LYS A 22 2.01 13.94 65.35
C LYS A 22 0.81 14.35 66.21
N HIS A 23 -0.23 13.50 66.29
CA HIS A 23 -0.77 13.02 67.58
C HIS A 23 -1.84 11.93 67.40
N LYS A 24 -1.54 10.80 68.07
CA LYS A 24 -2.37 9.80 68.75
C LYS A 24 -3.61 9.15 68.11
N ARG A 25 -3.40 7.87 67.86
CA ARG A 25 -4.28 6.67 68.04
C ARG A 25 -5.79 6.91 68.18
N LEU A 26 -6.52 6.37 67.18
CA LEU A 26 -7.73 5.53 67.41
C LEU A 26 -7.81 4.48 66.32
N LEU A 27 -8.03 3.22 66.75
CA LEU A 27 -8.29 2.10 65.87
C LEU A 27 -9.64 2.30 65.16
N GLY A 28 -9.56 2.31 63.83
CA GLY A 28 -10.72 2.14 62.95
C GLY A 28 -10.25 1.42 61.73
N ALA A 29 -10.71 0.16 61.52
CA ALA A 29 -10.44 -0.61 60.34
C ALA A 29 -11.06 0.07 59.12
N GLY A 30 -10.29 0.94 58.49
CA GLY A 30 -10.63 1.51 57.19
C GLY A 30 -10.07 0.61 56.14
N LEU A 31 -10.96 -0.09 55.43
CA LEU A 31 -10.65 -0.82 54.19
C LEU A 31 -10.13 0.20 53.18
N LEU A 32 -8.80 0.27 53.03
CA LEU A 32 -8.16 1.04 51.98
C LEU A 32 -8.42 0.29 50.66
N LEU A 33 -9.49 0.67 49.94
CA LEU A 33 -9.69 0.25 48.55
C LEU A 33 -8.55 0.92 47.74
N VAL A 34 -7.43 0.22 47.58
CA VAL A 34 -6.45 0.54 46.55
C VAL A 34 -7.13 0.13 45.25
N ALA A 35 -7.78 1.10 44.59
CA ALA A 35 -8.11 0.96 43.19
C ALA A 35 -6.77 0.89 42.44
N THR A 36 -6.24 -0.30 42.27
CA THR A 36 -5.26 -0.57 41.24
C THR A 36 -5.98 -0.28 39.95
N ALA A 37 -5.63 0.84 39.31
CA ALA A 37 -5.91 0.98 37.89
C ALA A 37 -5.17 -0.21 37.24
N ALA A 38 -5.88 -1.31 37.02
CA ALA A 38 -5.42 -2.35 36.15
C ALA A 38 -5.24 -1.64 34.80
N SER A 39 -3.99 -1.42 34.39
CA SER A 39 -3.72 -1.11 33.00
C SER A 39 -4.39 -2.22 32.22
N VAL A 40 -5.41 -1.85 31.42
CA VAL A 40 -6.05 -2.77 30.49
C VAL A 40 -4.94 -3.20 29.53
N CYS A 41 -4.32 -4.33 29.85
CA CYS A 41 -3.34 -4.95 28.96
C CYS A 41 -4.14 -5.37 27.72
N ALA A 42 -3.72 -4.92 26.56
CA ALA A 42 -4.28 -5.36 25.30
C ALA A 42 -4.39 -6.88 25.29
N GLN A 43 -5.60 -7.41 25.13
CA GLN A 43 -5.83 -8.83 25.30
C GLN A 43 -5.73 -9.54 23.96
N ASP A 44 -4.74 -10.45 23.86
CA ASP A 44 -4.67 -11.44 22.79
C ASP A 44 -5.59 -12.61 23.14
N VAL A 45 -6.60 -12.82 22.32
CA VAL A 45 -7.61 -13.87 22.55
C VAL A 45 -7.50 -14.93 21.45
N ARG A 46 -7.55 -16.20 21.87
CA ARG A 46 -7.60 -17.34 20.95
C ARG A 46 -8.82 -18.19 21.29
N VAL A 47 -9.63 -18.48 20.28
CA VAL A 47 -10.83 -19.31 20.44
C VAL A 47 -10.91 -20.40 19.39
N HIS A 48 -11.51 -21.50 19.75
CA HIS A 48 -11.90 -22.56 18.82
C HIS A 48 -13.42 -22.66 18.78
N LEU A 49 -13.98 -22.63 17.57
CA LEU A 49 -15.42 -22.73 17.34
C LEU A 49 -15.75 -24.09 16.70
N ASP A 50 -16.31 -25.00 17.49
CA ASP A 50 -16.79 -26.31 17.01
C ASP A 50 -18.00 -26.15 16.09
N GLU A 51 -18.79 -25.08 16.30
CA GLU A 51 -19.97 -24.72 15.53
C GLU A 51 -19.88 -23.24 15.11
N ALA A 52 -20.23 -22.96 13.85
CA ALA A 52 -20.26 -21.61 13.32
C ALA A 52 -21.43 -20.80 13.94
N GLY A 53 -21.20 -19.51 14.17
CA GLY A 53 -22.18 -18.61 14.78
C GLY A 53 -22.17 -18.63 16.30
N THR A 54 -21.10 -19.15 16.92
CA THR A 54 -21.02 -19.33 18.38
C THR A 54 -19.98 -18.47 19.07
N LEU A 55 -19.38 -17.48 18.38
CA LEU A 55 -18.33 -16.62 18.93
C LEU A 55 -18.77 -15.91 20.23
N GLU A 56 -19.98 -15.37 20.26
CA GLU A 56 -20.55 -14.70 21.44
C GLU A 56 -20.65 -15.65 22.67
N SER A 57 -20.82 -16.95 22.44
CA SER A 57 -20.84 -17.94 23.53
C SER A 57 -19.46 -18.21 24.13
N LYS A 58 -18.38 -17.92 23.38
CA LYS A 58 -16.99 -18.08 23.82
C LYS A 58 -16.41 -16.77 24.38
N ILE A 59 -16.87 -15.62 23.89
CA ILE A 59 -16.41 -14.29 24.31
C ILE A 59 -17.63 -13.42 24.59
N GLU A 60 -17.82 -13.04 25.85
CA GLU A 60 -18.91 -12.14 26.26
C GLU A 60 -18.77 -10.78 25.53
N LYS A 61 -19.86 -10.23 24.98
CA LYS A 61 -19.88 -8.92 24.31
C LYS A 61 -19.29 -7.77 25.14
N SER A 62 -19.45 -7.83 26.45
CA SER A 62 -18.87 -6.85 27.38
C SER A 62 -17.34 -6.79 27.35
N LYS A 63 -16.69 -7.77 26.73
CA LYS A 63 -15.22 -7.87 26.60
C LYS A 63 -14.72 -7.50 25.21
N PHE A 64 -15.60 -7.30 24.23
CA PHE A 64 -15.21 -7.03 22.84
C PHE A 64 -14.26 -5.84 22.71
N ASP A 65 -14.52 -4.73 23.41
CA ASP A 65 -13.69 -3.53 23.39
C ASP A 65 -12.31 -3.69 24.07
N GLN A 66 -12.06 -4.82 24.71
CA GLN A 66 -10.78 -5.09 25.36
C GLN A 66 -9.83 -5.90 24.47
N ILE A 67 -10.35 -6.45 23.37
CA ILE A 67 -9.61 -7.36 22.47
C ILE A 67 -8.91 -6.54 21.40
N LYS A 68 -7.59 -6.70 21.29
CA LYS A 68 -6.77 -6.11 20.23
C LYS A 68 -6.32 -7.12 19.20
N SER A 69 -6.18 -8.37 19.60
CA SER A 69 -5.77 -9.46 18.73
C SER A 69 -6.67 -10.67 18.96
N LEU A 70 -7.26 -11.16 17.88
CA LEU A 70 -8.17 -12.30 17.93
C LEU A 70 -7.72 -13.36 16.91
N THR A 71 -7.48 -14.57 17.41
CA THR A 71 -7.25 -15.76 16.56
C THR A 71 -8.43 -16.70 16.69
N ILE A 72 -9.02 -17.08 15.57
CA ILE A 72 -10.15 -18.02 15.54
C ILE A 72 -9.75 -19.24 14.71
N SER A 73 -10.04 -20.41 15.24
CA SER A 73 -9.96 -21.69 14.54
C SER A 73 -11.30 -22.40 14.52
N GLY A 74 -11.48 -23.39 13.65
CA GLY A 74 -12.73 -24.13 13.50
C GLY A 74 -13.70 -23.47 12.52
N TYR A 75 -14.98 -23.46 12.81
CA TYR A 75 -16.02 -23.00 11.88
C TYR A 75 -16.56 -21.63 12.23
N ILE A 76 -16.62 -20.74 11.25
CA ILE A 76 -17.21 -19.41 11.38
C ILE A 76 -18.26 -19.18 10.29
N ASN A 77 -19.18 -18.26 10.55
CA ASN A 77 -20.14 -17.80 9.56
C ASN A 77 -20.42 -16.29 9.70
N GLY A 78 -21.43 -15.80 9.01
CA GLY A 78 -21.77 -14.39 9.01
C GLY A 78 -22.21 -13.83 10.37
N THR A 79 -22.66 -14.66 11.29
CA THR A 79 -22.97 -14.22 12.66
C THR A 79 -21.68 -13.89 13.42
N ASP A 80 -20.67 -14.77 13.32
CA ASP A 80 -19.35 -14.52 13.93
C ASP A 80 -18.67 -13.30 13.31
N LEU A 81 -18.74 -13.15 11.98
CA LEU A 81 -18.20 -11.97 11.29
C LEU A 81 -18.93 -10.68 11.70
N TYR A 82 -20.23 -10.75 11.98
CA TYR A 82 -20.98 -9.62 12.52
C TYR A 82 -20.50 -9.25 13.93
N ASP A 83 -20.26 -10.22 14.81
CA ASP A 83 -19.73 -10.00 16.14
C ASP A 83 -18.32 -9.40 16.09
N ILE A 84 -17.44 -9.89 15.20
CA ILE A 84 -16.09 -9.35 14.98
C ILE A 84 -16.12 -7.86 14.57
N ARG A 85 -17.07 -7.45 13.73
CA ARG A 85 -17.22 -6.04 13.31
C ARG A 85 -17.61 -5.09 14.45
N ASN A 86 -18.14 -5.62 15.54
CA ASN A 86 -18.49 -4.85 16.74
C ASN A 86 -17.35 -4.80 17.78
N MET A 87 -16.13 -5.22 17.40
CA MET A 87 -14.94 -5.15 18.24
C MET A 87 -14.13 -3.89 17.87
N ASP A 88 -14.50 -2.75 18.45
CA ASP A 88 -13.99 -1.42 18.05
C ASP A 88 -12.48 -1.21 18.24
N ASN A 89 -11.82 -2.06 19.04
CA ASN A 89 -10.38 -1.98 19.30
C ASN A 89 -9.57 -3.12 18.67
N LEU A 90 -10.20 -3.95 17.82
CA LEU A 90 -9.53 -5.09 17.19
C LEU A 90 -8.57 -4.64 16.10
N GLU A 91 -7.28 -4.79 16.34
CA GLU A 91 -6.22 -4.43 15.38
C GLU A 91 -5.77 -5.61 14.52
N THR A 92 -5.76 -6.83 15.08
CA THR A 92 -5.31 -8.03 14.36
C THR A 92 -6.37 -9.12 14.44
N LEU A 93 -6.73 -9.66 13.28
CA LEU A 93 -7.63 -10.81 13.15
C LEU A 93 -6.93 -11.92 12.37
N ASP A 94 -6.73 -13.06 13.03
CA ASP A 94 -6.16 -14.25 12.42
C ASP A 94 -7.22 -15.33 12.28
N LEU A 95 -7.58 -15.64 11.04
CA LEU A 95 -8.53 -16.67 10.65
C LEU A 95 -7.87 -17.82 9.91
N SER A 96 -6.51 -17.93 9.94
CA SER A 96 -5.76 -18.91 9.14
C SER A 96 -6.30 -20.35 9.30
N ASP A 97 -6.68 -20.72 10.52
CA ASP A 97 -7.20 -22.05 10.87
C ASP A 97 -8.73 -22.10 10.94
N ALA A 98 -9.42 -21.05 10.46
CA ALA A 98 -10.87 -21.04 10.38
C ALA A 98 -11.38 -21.50 9.02
N THR A 99 -12.65 -21.92 8.98
CA THR A 99 -13.38 -22.27 7.77
C THR A 99 -14.70 -21.50 7.74
N ILE A 100 -14.93 -20.72 6.70
CA ILE A 100 -16.19 -19.98 6.52
C ILE A 100 -17.26 -20.92 5.99
N LEU A 101 -18.36 -21.03 6.72
CA LEU A 101 -19.55 -21.77 6.31
C LEU A 101 -20.65 -20.82 5.82
N ALA A 102 -21.49 -21.32 4.92
CA ALA A 102 -22.66 -20.59 4.45
C ALA A 102 -23.67 -20.37 5.60
N SER A 103 -24.23 -19.17 5.68
CA SER A 103 -25.28 -18.83 6.65
C SER A 103 -26.12 -17.64 6.20
N GLY A 104 -27.23 -17.41 6.93
CA GLY A 104 -28.10 -16.28 6.68
C GLY A 104 -28.88 -16.37 5.36
N SER A 105 -29.63 -15.31 5.07
CA SER A 105 -30.33 -15.14 3.80
C SER A 105 -29.64 -14.07 2.96
N PHE A 106 -29.65 -14.21 1.63
CA PHE A 106 -29.09 -13.20 0.74
C PHE A 106 -29.60 -11.80 1.06
N GLY A 107 -28.69 -10.83 1.16
CA GLY A 107 -29.02 -9.44 1.51
C GLY A 107 -29.04 -9.14 3.00
N THR A 108 -28.80 -10.12 3.88
CA THR A 108 -28.63 -9.88 5.33
C THR A 108 -27.17 -9.61 5.68
N SER A 109 -26.93 -8.92 6.80
CA SER A 109 -25.58 -8.64 7.31
C SER A 109 -24.82 -9.88 7.77
N THR A 110 -25.51 -11.00 7.94
CA THR A 110 -24.96 -12.30 8.36
C THR A 110 -24.87 -13.31 7.21
N TYR A 111 -25.07 -12.87 5.97
CA TYR A 111 -24.99 -13.78 4.83
C TYR A 111 -23.54 -14.11 4.50
N THR A 112 -23.21 -15.39 4.48
CA THR A 112 -21.94 -15.95 4.03
C THR A 112 -22.17 -17.12 3.06
N GLU A 113 -21.13 -17.43 2.30
CA GLU A 113 -21.02 -18.62 1.43
C GLU A 113 -19.80 -19.44 1.87
N ASN A 114 -19.82 -20.74 1.61
CA ASN A 114 -18.69 -21.61 1.97
C ASN A 114 -17.38 -21.11 1.35
N ASN A 115 -16.34 -21.02 2.17
CA ASN A 115 -14.98 -20.61 1.77
C ASN A 115 -14.94 -19.34 0.91
N THR A 116 -15.84 -18.38 1.21
CA THR A 116 -15.99 -17.17 0.41
C THR A 116 -16.10 -15.94 1.31
N VAL A 117 -15.30 -14.93 1.02
CA VAL A 117 -15.47 -13.57 1.54
C VAL A 117 -16.14 -12.73 0.46
N ARG A 118 -17.21 -12.05 0.82
CA ARG A 118 -18.04 -11.29 -0.10
C ARG A 118 -18.55 -9.99 0.52
N ASN A 119 -19.39 -9.29 -0.26
CA ASN A 119 -19.97 -8.00 0.08
C ASN A 119 -20.31 -7.86 1.58
N GLY A 120 -19.61 -6.93 2.22
CA GLY A 120 -19.86 -6.51 3.59
C GLY A 120 -19.34 -7.46 4.67
N ASN A 121 -18.71 -8.57 4.36
CA ASN A 121 -18.22 -9.50 5.39
C ASN A 121 -17.19 -8.82 6.31
N PHE A 122 -16.31 -7.97 5.78
CA PHE A 122 -15.33 -7.19 6.55
C PHE A 122 -15.54 -5.67 6.41
N SER A 123 -16.74 -5.22 6.06
CA SER A 123 -17.05 -3.78 6.01
C SER A 123 -17.04 -3.16 7.41
N ASN A 124 -16.59 -1.91 7.52
CA ASN A 124 -16.51 -1.17 8.79
C ASN A 124 -15.79 -1.94 9.91
N CYS A 125 -14.80 -2.76 9.54
CA CYS A 125 -13.99 -3.50 10.49
C CYS A 125 -12.76 -2.65 10.87
N GLU A 126 -12.48 -2.52 12.17
CA GLU A 126 -11.35 -1.72 12.68
C GLU A 126 -9.99 -2.42 12.49
N VAL A 127 -10.00 -3.64 11.95
CA VAL A 127 -8.82 -4.49 11.78
C VAL A 127 -7.78 -3.84 10.86
N ARG A 128 -6.53 -3.81 11.31
CA ARG A 128 -5.36 -3.37 10.52
C ARG A 128 -4.70 -4.53 9.80
N THR A 129 -4.56 -5.67 10.48
CA THR A 129 -3.98 -6.89 9.90
C THR A 129 -5.02 -8.00 9.88
N LEU A 130 -5.35 -8.45 8.68
CA LEU A 130 -6.28 -9.54 8.44
C LEU A 130 -5.57 -10.73 7.83
N VAL A 131 -5.55 -11.86 8.54
CA VAL A 131 -5.12 -13.15 8.00
C VAL A 131 -6.36 -13.93 7.57
N LEU A 132 -6.49 -14.13 6.28
CA LEU A 132 -7.62 -14.85 5.69
C LEU A 132 -7.51 -16.36 5.93
N PRO A 133 -8.63 -17.09 5.98
CA PRO A 133 -8.61 -18.55 6.12
C PRO A 133 -7.77 -19.24 5.04
N ASN A 134 -6.94 -20.21 5.43
CA ASN A 134 -6.21 -21.04 4.45
C ASN A 134 -7.16 -21.83 3.54
N SER A 135 -8.36 -22.16 4.02
CA SER A 135 -9.42 -22.82 3.25
C SER A 135 -10.17 -21.90 2.29
N LEU A 136 -9.90 -20.57 2.31
CA LEU A 136 -10.62 -19.59 1.50
C LEU A 136 -10.36 -19.80 0.01
N LEU A 137 -11.42 -19.82 -0.79
CA LEU A 137 -11.35 -19.99 -2.24
C LEU A 137 -11.64 -18.69 -3.01
N TYR A 138 -12.55 -17.86 -2.51
CA TYR A 138 -13.03 -16.71 -3.26
C TYR A 138 -13.08 -15.44 -2.39
N VAL A 139 -12.50 -14.36 -2.91
CA VAL A 139 -12.74 -12.98 -2.47
C VAL A 139 -13.56 -12.30 -3.56
N LYS A 140 -14.82 -11.98 -3.25
CA LYS A 140 -15.78 -11.36 -4.17
C LYS A 140 -15.80 -9.85 -4.06
N ASN A 141 -16.61 -9.20 -4.91
CA ASN A 141 -16.81 -7.76 -4.91
C ASN A 141 -17.20 -7.26 -3.51
N GLN A 142 -16.71 -6.09 -3.14
CA GLN A 142 -17.07 -5.37 -1.91
C GLN A 142 -16.77 -6.13 -0.61
N ALA A 143 -15.89 -7.13 -0.67
CA ALA A 143 -15.53 -7.93 0.50
C ALA A 143 -14.98 -7.07 1.65
N PHE A 144 -14.24 -6.03 1.33
CA PHE A 144 -13.55 -5.11 2.25
C PHE A 144 -13.98 -3.65 2.08
N TYR A 145 -15.19 -3.37 1.55
CA TYR A 145 -15.62 -1.99 1.41
C TYR A 145 -15.73 -1.32 2.79
N GLU A 146 -15.32 -0.05 2.90
CA GLU A 146 -15.28 0.69 4.16
C GLU A 146 -14.40 0.06 5.27
N ALA A 147 -13.45 -0.81 4.91
CA ALA A 147 -12.42 -1.28 5.84
C ALA A 147 -11.27 -0.25 5.92
N TYR A 148 -11.58 0.96 6.42
CA TYR A 148 -10.69 2.13 6.39
C TYR A 148 -9.36 1.94 7.12
N ASN A 149 -9.29 1.04 8.09
CA ASN A 149 -8.09 0.81 8.89
C ASN A 149 -7.21 -0.30 8.37
N LEU A 150 -7.65 -1.04 7.34
CA LEU A 150 -6.94 -2.21 6.83
C LEU A 150 -5.59 -1.82 6.19
N GLU A 151 -4.51 -2.33 6.76
CA GLU A 151 -3.14 -2.06 6.33
C GLU A 151 -2.50 -3.29 5.65
N LYS A 152 -2.89 -4.50 6.07
CA LYS A 152 -2.29 -5.74 5.62
C LYS A 152 -3.30 -6.86 5.46
N ILE A 153 -3.25 -7.56 4.32
CA ILE A 153 -3.99 -8.79 4.09
C ILE A 153 -3.01 -9.94 3.85
N VAL A 154 -3.16 -11.01 4.63
CA VAL A 154 -2.42 -12.26 4.42
C VAL A 154 -3.33 -13.27 3.74
N ILE A 155 -2.87 -13.83 2.64
CA ILE A 155 -3.60 -14.74 1.75
C ILE A 155 -2.96 -16.12 1.80
N GLY A 156 -3.74 -17.14 2.15
CA GLY A 156 -3.31 -18.52 2.24
C GLY A 156 -3.17 -19.24 0.90
N ASP A 157 -2.97 -20.57 0.98
CA ASP A 157 -2.60 -21.42 -0.15
C ASP A 157 -3.72 -21.62 -1.17
N GLN A 158 -4.99 -21.61 -0.74
CA GLN A 158 -6.10 -22.14 -1.51
C GLN A 158 -6.88 -21.10 -2.32
N LEU A 159 -6.62 -19.82 -2.15
CA LEU A 159 -7.35 -18.76 -2.85
C LEU A 159 -7.25 -18.94 -4.37
N VAL A 160 -8.41 -18.97 -5.03
CA VAL A 160 -8.56 -19.19 -6.49
C VAL A 160 -8.92 -17.88 -7.21
N SER A 161 -9.70 -17.01 -6.56
CA SER A 161 -10.18 -15.78 -7.19
C SER A 161 -10.18 -14.62 -6.19
N PHE A 162 -9.67 -13.48 -6.65
CA PHE A 162 -9.68 -12.21 -5.92
C PHE A 162 -10.27 -11.12 -6.83
N SER A 163 -11.41 -10.55 -6.43
CA SER A 163 -12.07 -9.53 -7.25
C SER A 163 -11.33 -8.20 -7.22
N TYR A 164 -11.18 -7.57 -8.36
CA TYR A 164 -10.69 -6.18 -8.47
C TYR A 164 -11.62 -5.16 -7.80
N GLU A 165 -12.89 -5.52 -7.56
CA GLU A 165 -13.85 -4.69 -6.82
C GLU A 165 -13.95 -5.05 -5.33
N ALA A 166 -13.02 -5.82 -4.79
CA ALA A 166 -13.07 -6.24 -3.37
C ALA A 166 -13.06 -5.06 -2.39
N PHE A 167 -12.42 -3.95 -2.75
CA PHE A 167 -12.28 -2.74 -1.94
C PHE A 167 -13.25 -1.61 -2.32
N VAL A 168 -14.10 -1.82 -3.30
CA VAL A 168 -14.89 -0.77 -3.93
C VAL A 168 -16.22 -0.58 -3.22
N ASN A 169 -16.56 0.69 -2.89
CA ASN A 169 -17.91 1.05 -2.50
C ASN A 169 -18.72 1.49 -3.75
N PRO A 170 -19.76 0.75 -4.16
CA PRO A 170 -20.53 1.06 -5.36
C PRO A 170 -21.54 2.20 -5.16
N GLN A 171 -21.72 2.70 -3.95
CA GLN A 171 -22.89 3.49 -3.56
C GLN A 171 -22.63 4.99 -3.44
N ASN A 172 -21.71 5.59 -4.19
CA ASN A 172 -21.83 7.04 -4.26
C ASN A 172 -22.93 7.44 -5.27
N ALA A 173 -23.65 8.50 -4.93
CA ALA A 173 -24.78 9.03 -5.72
C ALA A 173 -24.40 9.49 -7.15
N TYR A 174 -23.12 9.45 -7.51
CA TYR A 174 -22.57 9.90 -8.79
C TYR A 174 -22.07 8.74 -9.66
N GLY A 175 -22.27 7.50 -9.26
CA GLY A 175 -21.85 6.30 -10.03
C GLY A 175 -20.34 6.05 -10.03
N HIS A 176 -19.57 6.75 -9.19
CA HIS A 176 -18.13 6.53 -9.05
C HIS A 176 -17.87 5.52 -7.95
N SER A 177 -17.06 4.54 -8.25
CA SER A 177 -16.61 3.57 -7.27
C SER A 177 -15.43 4.18 -6.50
N ILE A 178 -15.57 4.34 -5.20
CA ILE A 178 -14.49 4.81 -4.33
C ILE A 178 -13.82 3.58 -3.73
N ASN A 179 -12.50 3.48 -3.87
CA ASN A 179 -11.71 2.55 -3.06
C ASN A 179 -11.67 3.10 -1.64
N THR A 180 -12.05 2.29 -0.68
CA THR A 180 -12.23 2.72 0.72
C THR A 180 -11.18 2.19 1.67
N CYS A 181 -10.15 1.49 1.15
CA CYS A 181 -9.04 1.00 1.98
C CYS A 181 -7.83 1.92 1.90
N ASP A 182 -7.98 3.15 2.39
CA ASP A 182 -7.01 4.24 2.24
C ASP A 182 -5.67 3.98 2.96
N ARG A 183 -5.61 2.99 3.86
CA ARG A 183 -4.41 2.66 4.65
C ARG A 183 -3.66 1.43 4.17
N MET A 184 -4.12 0.78 3.12
CA MET A 184 -3.52 -0.47 2.64
C MET A 184 -2.04 -0.28 2.26
N ARG A 185 -1.16 -1.14 2.81
CA ARG A 185 0.30 -1.08 2.67
C ARG A 185 0.86 -2.30 1.95
N GLU A 186 0.30 -3.49 2.22
CA GLU A 186 0.85 -4.72 1.65
C GLU A 186 -0.15 -5.87 1.59
N PHE A 187 0.01 -6.69 0.56
CA PHE A 187 -0.48 -8.05 0.49
C PHE A 187 0.65 -9.02 0.83
N VAL A 188 0.35 -10.09 1.54
CA VAL A 188 1.27 -11.21 1.79
C VAL A 188 0.61 -12.48 1.32
N VAL A 189 1.06 -13.00 0.19
CA VAL A 189 0.53 -14.25 -0.39
C VAL A 189 1.47 -15.39 -0.04
N SER A 190 0.90 -16.52 0.40
CA SER A 190 1.67 -17.73 0.67
C SER A 190 2.44 -18.17 -0.58
N GLU A 191 3.68 -18.60 -0.40
CA GLU A 191 4.52 -19.13 -1.48
C GLU A 191 3.89 -20.37 -2.16
N ASN A 192 3.10 -21.13 -1.40
CA ASN A 192 2.39 -22.32 -1.88
C ASN A 192 1.14 -21.99 -2.69
N ASN A 193 0.64 -20.75 -2.66
CA ASN A 193 -0.52 -20.37 -3.47
C ASN A 193 -0.22 -20.56 -4.97
N LYS A 194 -1.15 -21.21 -5.68
CA LYS A 194 -0.97 -21.58 -7.10
C LYS A 194 -1.45 -20.50 -8.06
N ASN A 195 -2.22 -19.54 -7.59
CA ASN A 195 -2.94 -18.58 -8.43
C ASN A 195 -2.41 -17.15 -8.27
N PHE A 196 -1.83 -16.81 -7.11
CA PHE A 196 -1.41 -15.45 -6.76
C PHE A 196 0.02 -15.40 -6.24
N ALA A 197 0.62 -14.21 -6.34
CA ALA A 197 1.89 -13.84 -5.75
C ALA A 197 1.85 -12.38 -5.29
N SER A 198 2.69 -12.03 -4.32
CA SER A 198 2.78 -10.64 -3.85
C SER A 198 4.22 -10.18 -3.64
N PRO A 199 5.04 -10.18 -4.67
CA PRO A 199 6.39 -9.63 -4.55
C PRO A 199 6.30 -8.16 -4.13
N ASP A 200 7.14 -7.79 -3.19
CA ASP A 200 7.16 -6.43 -2.66
C ASP A 200 5.75 -5.95 -2.21
N GLY A 201 4.89 -6.85 -1.72
CA GLY A 201 3.57 -6.54 -1.17
C GLY A 201 2.51 -6.07 -2.17
N VAL A 202 2.74 -6.15 -3.47
CA VAL A 202 1.79 -5.85 -4.54
C VAL A 202 1.16 -7.14 -5.04
N LEU A 203 -0.16 -7.16 -5.23
CA LEU A 203 -0.87 -8.37 -5.62
C LEU A 203 -0.84 -8.58 -7.14
N TYR A 204 -0.39 -9.76 -7.54
CA TYR A 204 -0.34 -10.24 -8.92
C TYR A 204 -0.99 -11.61 -9.04
N ASP A 205 -1.26 -12.04 -10.27
CA ASP A 205 -1.41 -13.47 -10.52
C ASP A 205 -0.05 -14.20 -10.33
N LYS A 206 -0.08 -15.53 -10.27
CA LYS A 206 1.14 -16.34 -10.05
C LYS A 206 2.17 -16.21 -11.17
N ALA A 207 1.74 -15.93 -12.38
CA ALA A 207 2.61 -15.75 -13.54
C ALA A 207 3.21 -14.34 -13.62
N MET A 208 2.82 -13.42 -12.75
CA MET A 208 3.23 -12.02 -12.76
C MET A 208 2.85 -11.27 -14.05
N THR A 209 1.80 -11.73 -14.75
CA THR A 209 1.36 -11.11 -16.01
C THR A 209 0.31 -10.02 -15.83
N PRO A 210 -0.77 -10.18 -15.05
CA PRO A 210 -1.55 -9.06 -14.56
C PRO A 210 -1.09 -8.59 -13.16
N LEU A 211 -0.93 -7.28 -13.01
CA LEU A 211 -0.95 -6.61 -11.72
C LEU A 211 -2.41 -6.42 -11.31
N LEU A 212 -2.82 -7.00 -10.18
CA LEU A 212 -4.21 -7.05 -9.75
C LEU A 212 -4.59 -5.96 -8.75
N SER A 213 -3.70 -5.64 -7.80
CA SER A 213 -3.96 -4.59 -6.82
C SER A 213 -2.67 -4.02 -6.23
N TYR A 214 -2.54 -2.71 -6.26
CA TYR A 214 -1.45 -1.95 -5.64
C TYR A 214 -1.95 -1.34 -4.33
N PRO A 215 -1.25 -1.51 -3.20
CA PRO A 215 -1.65 -0.93 -1.93
C PRO A 215 -1.53 0.60 -1.93
N ASN A 216 -2.60 1.32 -1.59
CA ASN A 216 -2.71 2.78 -1.72
C ASN A 216 -1.61 3.56 -0.97
N MET A 217 -1.16 3.04 0.17
CA MET A 217 -0.14 3.70 1.02
C MET A 217 1.27 3.15 0.84
N LYS A 218 1.50 2.32 -0.18
CA LYS A 218 2.79 1.65 -0.35
C LYS A 218 3.95 2.62 -0.59
N ALA A 219 3.98 3.35 -1.68
CA ALA A 219 5.10 4.22 -2.02
C ALA A 219 4.70 5.37 -2.95
N LYS A 220 5.48 6.46 -2.89
CA LYS A 220 5.30 7.62 -3.78
C LYS A 220 5.72 7.37 -5.21
N LYS A 221 6.63 6.41 -5.42
CA LYS A 221 7.15 6.01 -6.72
C LYS A 221 7.05 4.50 -6.83
N TYR A 222 6.61 4.04 -7.99
CA TYR A 222 6.54 2.62 -8.26
C TYR A 222 6.98 2.29 -9.67
N THR A 223 7.75 1.22 -9.81
CA THR A 223 8.12 0.64 -11.09
C THR A 223 7.46 -0.72 -11.22
N VAL A 224 6.56 -0.82 -12.17
CA VAL A 224 5.92 -2.10 -12.51
C VAL A 224 6.97 -3.01 -13.15
N PRO A 225 7.14 -4.25 -12.66
CA PRO A 225 8.16 -5.18 -13.17
C PRO A 225 8.01 -5.48 -14.66
N GLU A 226 9.14 -5.73 -15.33
CA GLU A 226 9.12 -6.28 -16.68
C GLU A 226 8.45 -7.66 -16.70
N GLY A 227 7.74 -7.96 -17.80
CA GLY A 227 6.92 -9.17 -17.94
C GLY A 227 5.44 -8.96 -17.60
N VAL A 228 5.11 -7.90 -16.85
CA VAL A 228 3.72 -7.51 -16.62
C VAL A 228 3.12 -7.03 -17.94
N LYS A 229 2.02 -7.67 -18.36
CA LYS A 229 1.30 -7.38 -19.60
C LYS A 229 0.02 -6.59 -19.42
N THR A 230 -0.57 -6.68 -18.22
CA THR A 230 -1.85 -6.04 -17.91
C THR A 230 -1.82 -5.36 -16.57
N ILE A 231 -2.29 -4.12 -16.54
CA ILE A 231 -2.72 -3.48 -15.28
C ILE A 231 -4.22 -3.76 -15.15
N GLY A 232 -4.58 -4.49 -14.12
CA GLY A 232 -5.97 -4.91 -13.87
C GLY A 232 -6.91 -3.74 -13.58
N GLY A 233 -8.20 -3.99 -13.72
CA GLY A 233 -9.22 -3.00 -13.40
C GLY A 233 -9.07 -2.50 -11.96
N LYS A 234 -9.10 -1.18 -11.76
CA LYS A 234 -8.95 -0.52 -10.45
C LYS A 234 -7.66 -0.81 -9.69
N ALA A 235 -6.65 -1.39 -10.32
CA ALA A 235 -5.42 -1.84 -9.66
C ALA A 235 -4.68 -0.74 -8.90
N PHE A 236 -4.74 0.50 -9.37
CA PHE A 236 -4.20 1.70 -8.72
C PHE A 236 -5.28 2.72 -8.32
N SER A 237 -6.56 2.33 -8.29
CA SER A 237 -7.64 3.25 -7.96
C SER A 237 -7.45 3.89 -6.59
N CYS A 238 -7.63 5.21 -6.49
CA CYS A 238 -7.46 6.02 -5.27
C CYS A 238 -6.07 5.90 -4.63
N CYS A 239 -5.01 5.71 -5.44
CA CYS A 239 -3.64 5.67 -4.92
C CYS A 239 -3.10 7.10 -4.69
N ASP A 240 -3.60 7.79 -3.66
CA ASP A 240 -3.25 9.19 -3.36
C ASP A 240 -1.79 9.37 -2.95
N ASN A 241 -1.13 8.29 -2.51
CA ASN A 241 0.29 8.34 -2.17
C ASN A 241 1.21 8.08 -3.37
N LEU A 242 0.66 7.81 -4.57
CA LEU A 242 1.45 7.54 -5.78
C LEU A 242 1.64 8.81 -6.60
N TYR A 243 2.88 9.26 -6.72
CA TYR A 243 3.28 10.48 -7.46
C TYR A 243 3.92 10.16 -8.81
N GLU A 244 4.63 9.06 -8.91
CA GLU A 244 5.36 8.68 -10.12
C GLU A 244 5.20 7.17 -10.36
N ILE A 245 4.88 6.78 -11.57
CA ILE A 245 4.83 5.38 -11.97
C ILE A 245 5.61 5.14 -13.25
N THR A 246 6.36 4.02 -13.28
CA THR A 246 7.02 3.51 -14.47
C THR A 246 6.35 2.22 -14.92
N LEU A 247 5.90 2.21 -16.16
CA LEU A 247 5.23 1.09 -16.83
C LEU A 247 6.21 0.38 -17.77
N PRO A 248 6.27 -0.95 -17.76
CA PRO A 248 7.26 -1.74 -18.48
C PRO A 248 7.05 -1.72 -20.01
N GLN A 249 8.06 -2.12 -20.75
CA GLN A 249 7.96 -2.31 -22.21
C GLN A 249 7.00 -3.42 -22.56
N SER A 250 6.87 -4.44 -21.72
CA SER A 250 5.97 -5.59 -21.89
C SER A 250 4.48 -5.27 -21.75
N LEU A 251 4.13 -4.03 -21.32
CA LEU A 251 2.74 -3.68 -21.03
C LEU A 251 1.91 -3.62 -22.33
N GLU A 252 0.85 -4.41 -22.40
CA GLU A 252 -0.06 -4.51 -23.53
C GLU A 252 -1.42 -3.87 -23.27
N LYS A 253 -1.88 -3.88 -21.98
CA LYS A 253 -3.24 -3.45 -21.63
C LYS A 253 -3.31 -2.76 -20.28
N VAL A 254 -4.19 -1.74 -20.19
CA VAL A 254 -4.61 -1.09 -18.94
C VAL A 254 -6.14 -1.14 -18.87
N GLU A 255 -6.66 -1.83 -17.87
CA GLU A 255 -8.10 -2.09 -17.76
C GLU A 255 -8.86 -0.91 -17.13
N GLY A 256 -10.20 -0.98 -17.23
CA GLY A 256 -11.07 0.14 -16.82
C GLY A 256 -10.84 0.61 -15.39
N SER A 257 -10.81 1.94 -15.22
CA SER A 257 -10.60 2.60 -13.93
C SER A 257 -9.28 2.25 -13.23
N ALA A 258 -8.30 1.70 -13.94
CA ALA A 258 -7.04 1.25 -13.33
C ALA A 258 -6.32 2.34 -12.53
N PHE A 259 -6.38 3.59 -12.98
CA PHE A 259 -5.80 4.77 -12.31
C PHE A 259 -6.85 5.77 -11.83
N GLU A 260 -8.11 5.34 -11.70
CA GLU A 260 -9.19 6.21 -11.24
C GLU A 260 -8.82 6.89 -9.92
N SER A 261 -8.99 8.23 -9.88
CA SER A 261 -8.72 9.06 -8.70
C SER A 261 -7.29 8.99 -8.15
N CYS A 262 -6.28 8.79 -9.01
CA CYS A 262 -4.87 9.04 -8.65
C CYS A 262 -4.60 10.55 -8.73
N GLU A 263 -5.13 11.33 -7.79
CA GLU A 263 -5.16 12.80 -7.87
C GLU A 263 -3.79 13.47 -7.71
N HIS A 264 -2.83 12.77 -7.14
CA HIS A 264 -1.48 13.28 -6.89
C HIS A 264 -0.43 12.78 -7.91
N LEU A 265 -0.86 12.10 -8.98
CA LEU A 265 0.06 11.56 -9.97
C LEU A 265 0.69 12.69 -10.80
N LEU A 266 2.00 12.85 -10.70
CA LEU A 266 2.79 13.88 -11.36
C LEU A 266 3.39 13.41 -12.69
N SER A 267 3.72 12.12 -12.78
CA SER A 267 4.26 11.56 -14.01
C SER A 267 3.97 10.07 -14.19
N ILE A 268 3.79 9.70 -15.45
CA ILE A 268 3.76 8.31 -15.91
C ILE A 268 4.90 8.16 -16.93
N THR A 269 5.80 7.22 -16.70
CA THR A 269 6.80 6.80 -17.67
C THR A 269 6.35 5.48 -18.28
N CYS A 270 6.03 5.46 -19.56
CA CYS A 270 5.64 4.24 -20.28
C CYS A 270 6.73 3.85 -21.28
N HIS A 271 7.28 2.63 -21.11
CA HIS A 271 8.35 2.14 -21.99
C HIS A 271 7.83 1.35 -23.20
N SER A 272 6.52 1.13 -23.32
CA SER A 272 5.95 0.43 -24.46
C SER A 272 6.08 1.26 -25.75
N MET A 273 6.59 0.66 -26.80
CA MET A 273 6.71 1.29 -28.13
C MET A 273 5.34 1.47 -28.83
N THR A 274 4.37 0.71 -28.40
CA THR A 274 2.96 0.82 -28.85
C THR A 274 2.13 1.19 -27.62
N PRO A 275 1.27 2.22 -27.71
CA PRO A 275 0.42 2.58 -26.57
C PRO A 275 -0.38 1.36 -26.08
N PRO A 276 -0.28 0.98 -24.80
CA PRO A 276 -1.08 -0.09 -24.25
C PRO A 276 -2.58 0.16 -24.47
N GLN A 277 -3.31 -0.88 -24.83
CA GLN A 277 -4.75 -0.77 -25.02
C GLN A 277 -5.43 -0.34 -23.71
N THR A 278 -6.32 0.62 -23.78
CA THR A 278 -7.14 1.04 -22.65
C THR A 278 -8.57 0.56 -22.80
N THR A 279 -9.16 0.08 -21.71
CA THR A 279 -10.57 -0.24 -21.68
C THR A 279 -11.34 1.02 -21.25
N GLU A 280 -12.16 1.57 -22.13
CA GLU A 280 -13.06 2.67 -21.77
C GLU A 280 -14.10 2.16 -20.77
N GLY A 281 -14.11 2.73 -19.57
CA GLY A 281 -15.12 2.45 -18.55
C GLY A 281 -16.34 3.37 -18.71
N LEU A 282 -17.46 3.01 -18.12
CA LEU A 282 -18.72 3.76 -18.17
C LEU A 282 -18.60 5.21 -17.62
N ASN A 283 -17.58 5.50 -16.80
CA ASN A 283 -17.46 6.73 -16.01
C ASN A 283 -16.19 7.54 -16.30
N GLY A 284 -15.62 7.48 -17.50
CA GLY A 284 -14.45 8.32 -17.83
C GLY A 284 -13.15 7.60 -18.08
N GLY A 285 -13.17 6.26 -18.13
CA GLY A 285 -12.03 5.47 -18.59
C GLY A 285 -10.94 5.26 -17.55
N VAL A 286 -9.81 4.76 -18.02
CA VAL A 286 -8.66 4.33 -17.22
C VAL A 286 -8.12 5.43 -16.29
N PHE A 287 -8.08 6.68 -16.76
CA PHE A 287 -7.49 7.85 -16.08
C PHE A 287 -8.55 8.84 -15.58
N TYR A 288 -9.72 8.35 -15.16
CA TYR A 288 -10.74 9.21 -14.58
C TYR A 288 -10.19 9.90 -13.32
N ASN A 289 -10.40 11.22 -13.23
CA ASN A 289 -9.94 12.06 -12.11
C ASN A 289 -8.41 12.05 -11.87
N VAL A 290 -7.62 11.65 -12.87
CA VAL A 290 -6.16 11.89 -12.89
C VAL A 290 -5.90 13.28 -13.42
N PRO A 291 -4.96 14.08 -12.85
CA PRO A 291 -4.68 15.45 -13.31
C PRO A 291 -3.94 15.46 -14.66
N THR A 292 -4.53 14.89 -15.72
CA THR A 292 -3.93 14.73 -17.06
C THR A 292 -3.53 16.06 -17.72
N GLY A 293 -4.02 17.18 -17.21
CA GLY A 293 -3.62 18.52 -17.67
C GLY A 293 -2.23 18.93 -17.18
N SER A 294 -1.76 18.41 -16.03
CA SER A 294 -0.47 18.72 -15.41
C SER A 294 0.47 17.52 -15.30
N CYS A 295 -0.07 16.31 -15.20
CA CYS A 295 0.71 15.08 -15.17
C CYS A 295 1.48 14.91 -16.48
N ILE A 296 2.77 14.58 -16.39
CA ILE A 296 3.64 14.38 -17.55
C ILE A 296 3.59 12.91 -17.95
N LEU A 297 3.30 12.65 -19.22
CA LEU A 297 3.40 11.31 -19.81
C LEU A 297 4.70 11.22 -20.60
N TYR A 298 5.67 10.48 -20.07
CA TYR A 298 6.90 10.16 -20.78
C TYR A 298 6.70 8.89 -21.63
N VAL A 299 7.05 9.00 -22.93
CA VAL A 299 6.88 7.92 -23.91
C VAL A 299 8.18 7.71 -24.70
N PRO A 300 8.38 6.55 -25.34
CA PRO A 300 9.57 6.32 -26.16
C PRO A 300 9.66 7.29 -27.34
N LYS A 301 10.89 7.61 -27.74
CA LYS A 301 11.15 8.49 -28.89
C LYS A 301 10.50 7.95 -30.17
N GLY A 302 9.83 8.83 -30.90
CA GLY A 302 9.13 8.52 -32.15
C GLY A 302 7.69 7.98 -31.95
N THR A 303 7.18 7.94 -30.71
CA THR A 303 5.84 7.42 -30.43
C THR A 303 4.83 8.49 -29.99
N TYR A 304 5.22 9.76 -29.98
CA TYR A 304 4.37 10.87 -29.56
C TYR A 304 2.97 10.84 -30.23
N SER A 305 2.95 10.73 -31.55
CA SER A 305 1.69 10.74 -32.32
C SER A 305 0.81 9.55 -32.00
N ASP A 306 1.40 8.39 -31.75
CA ASP A 306 0.68 7.17 -31.44
C ASP A 306 -0.01 7.28 -30.08
N TYR A 307 0.71 7.79 -29.05
CA TYR A 307 0.14 8.01 -27.73
C TYR A 307 -0.89 9.14 -27.73
N TRP A 308 -0.64 10.22 -28.48
CA TRP A 308 -1.59 11.34 -28.59
C TRP A 308 -2.92 10.93 -29.22
N MET A 309 -2.91 9.99 -30.18
CA MET A 309 -4.10 9.47 -30.84
C MET A 309 -4.75 8.30 -30.09
N ALA A 310 -4.02 7.64 -29.17
CA ALA A 310 -4.52 6.47 -28.50
C ALA A 310 -5.63 6.80 -27.48
N PRO A 311 -6.72 6.04 -27.44
CA PRO A 311 -7.76 6.17 -26.42
C PRO A 311 -7.18 6.18 -25.02
N GLY A 312 -7.71 7.03 -24.13
CA GLY A 312 -7.20 7.22 -22.77
C GLY A 312 -5.90 8.01 -22.69
N TRP A 313 -4.85 7.63 -23.42
CA TRP A 313 -3.54 8.28 -23.40
C TRP A 313 -3.55 9.69 -23.97
N GLY A 314 -4.33 9.95 -25.02
CA GLY A 314 -4.46 11.28 -25.63
C GLY A 314 -5.13 12.34 -24.72
N ARG A 315 -5.54 11.98 -23.51
CA ARG A 315 -6.02 12.94 -22.50
C ARG A 315 -4.89 13.73 -21.86
N PHE A 316 -3.66 13.20 -21.86
CA PHE A 316 -2.50 13.89 -21.31
C PHE A 316 -2.12 15.08 -22.19
N LYS A 317 -2.00 16.27 -21.57
CA LYS A 317 -1.61 17.51 -22.29
C LYS A 317 -0.11 17.66 -22.40
N ASN A 318 0.64 16.97 -21.55
CA ASN A 318 2.11 17.01 -21.48
C ASN A 318 2.67 15.64 -21.82
N ILE A 319 2.75 15.32 -23.13
CA ILE A 319 3.42 14.11 -23.62
C ILE A 319 4.86 14.50 -23.98
N VAL A 320 5.84 13.80 -23.43
CA VAL A 320 7.27 14.06 -23.64
C VAL A 320 7.96 12.79 -24.14
N GLU A 321 8.61 12.87 -25.27
CA GLU A 321 9.42 11.76 -25.76
C GLU A 321 10.72 11.64 -24.98
N MET A 322 10.98 10.45 -24.48
CA MET A 322 12.26 10.11 -23.84
C MET A 322 13.29 9.83 -24.92
N GLU A 323 14.49 10.36 -24.76
CA GLU A 323 15.62 9.82 -25.52
C GLU A 323 15.71 8.31 -25.22
N PRO A 324 16.11 7.48 -26.20
CA PRO A 324 16.26 6.06 -25.96
C PRO A 324 17.22 5.85 -24.80
N SER A 325 16.67 5.69 -23.59
CA SER A 325 17.45 5.10 -22.52
C SER A 325 17.78 3.69 -23.00
N ALA A 326 19.01 3.28 -22.88
CA ALA A 326 19.47 1.93 -23.20
C ALA A 326 18.88 0.90 -22.20
N ILE A 327 17.54 0.88 -22.06
CA ILE A 327 16.79 -0.08 -21.25
C ILE A 327 16.26 -1.13 -22.25
N GLY A 328 16.95 -2.24 -22.30
CA GLY A 328 16.55 -3.39 -23.11
C GLY A 328 17.63 -3.95 -24.03
N ALA A 329 18.81 -3.38 -24.06
CA ALA A 329 19.98 -4.16 -24.38
C ALA A 329 20.60 -4.57 -23.05
N ASN A 330 20.62 -5.86 -22.79
CA ASN A 330 21.63 -6.48 -21.94
C ASN A 330 22.99 -6.31 -22.66
N ARG A 331 23.34 -5.06 -22.97
CA ARG A 331 24.70 -4.64 -23.16
C ARG A 331 25.23 -4.52 -21.75
N GLN A 332 25.97 -5.53 -21.32
CA GLN A 332 27.11 -5.28 -20.49
C GLN A 332 27.78 -4.04 -21.09
N THR A 333 27.41 -2.85 -20.60
CA THR A 333 28.27 -1.69 -20.81
C THR A 333 29.50 -2.09 -20.04
N GLY A 334 30.59 -2.29 -20.74
CA GLY A 334 31.86 -2.60 -20.10
C GLY A 334 32.39 -1.46 -19.24
N ALA A 335 31.59 -0.40 -19.07
CA ALA A 335 31.88 0.73 -18.20
C ALA A 335 31.72 0.31 -16.72
N GLU A 336 32.82 0.34 -16.01
CA GLU A 336 32.92 0.08 -14.58
C GLU A 336 33.53 1.27 -13.85
N ALA A 337 33.17 1.46 -12.61
CA ALA A 337 33.76 2.49 -11.77
C ALA A 337 33.97 1.98 -10.35
N HIS A 338 35.16 2.10 -9.83
CA HIS A 338 35.55 1.66 -8.52
C HIS A 338 36.28 2.77 -7.74
N SER A 339 36.00 2.81 -6.42
CA SER A 339 36.79 3.68 -5.53
C SER A 339 38.18 3.09 -5.36
N VAL A 340 39.18 3.93 -5.62
CA VAL A 340 40.59 3.62 -5.38
C VAL A 340 41.17 4.64 -4.41
N ASP A 341 42.39 4.40 -3.95
CA ASP A 341 43.06 5.32 -3.03
C ASP A 341 43.28 6.70 -3.70
N GLY A 342 42.64 7.71 -3.11
CA GLY A 342 42.68 9.09 -3.60
C GLY A 342 41.86 9.36 -4.87
N GLY A 343 40.85 8.54 -5.21
CA GLY A 343 40.02 8.82 -6.38
C GLY A 343 39.02 7.76 -6.78
N ILE A 344 38.54 7.88 -8.02
CA ILE A 344 37.61 6.92 -8.65
C ILE A 344 38.25 6.50 -9.99
N GLU A 345 38.46 5.21 -10.15
CA GLU A 345 38.90 4.60 -11.41
C GLU A 345 37.67 4.29 -12.28
N ILE A 346 37.77 4.67 -13.55
CA ILE A 346 36.71 4.50 -14.56
C ILE A 346 37.33 3.68 -15.71
N SER A 347 36.67 2.61 -16.11
CA SER A 347 37.09 1.73 -17.18
C SER A 347 35.92 1.29 -18.06
N GLY A 348 36.21 0.72 -19.22
CA GLY A 348 35.20 0.14 -20.12
C GLY A 348 34.34 1.16 -20.88
N LEU A 349 34.68 2.45 -20.86
CA LEU A 349 34.06 3.44 -21.75
C LEU A 349 34.56 3.23 -23.19
N GLU A 350 33.67 3.33 -24.17
CA GLU A 350 34.00 3.28 -25.58
C GLU A 350 34.72 4.57 -26.04
N HIS A 351 35.34 4.53 -27.21
CA HIS A 351 36.05 5.70 -27.75
C HIS A 351 35.09 6.87 -27.95
N GLY A 352 35.42 8.00 -27.30
CA GLY A 352 34.59 9.21 -27.33
C GLY A 352 33.51 9.32 -26.24
N GLU A 353 33.32 8.29 -25.43
CA GLU A 353 32.44 8.35 -24.28
C GLU A 353 33.13 9.00 -23.06
N THR A 354 32.34 9.71 -22.24
CA THR A 354 32.85 10.35 -21.03
C THR A 354 31.99 9.97 -19.82
N ALA A 355 32.67 9.94 -18.67
CA ALA A 355 31.98 9.90 -17.36
C ALA A 355 32.06 11.27 -16.70
N GLU A 356 31.03 11.59 -15.95
CA GLU A 356 30.92 12.79 -15.13
C GLU A 356 30.85 12.42 -13.66
N ILE A 357 31.59 13.14 -12.82
CA ILE A 357 31.53 12.94 -11.35
C ILE A 357 31.07 14.23 -10.71
N TYR A 358 30.12 14.08 -9.79
CA TYR A 358 29.50 15.18 -9.04
C TYR A 358 29.74 15.00 -7.54
N SER A 359 29.89 16.10 -6.81
CA SER A 359 29.83 16.11 -5.36
C SER A 359 28.44 15.72 -4.87
N ALA A 360 28.30 15.39 -3.60
CA ALA A 360 26.99 15.15 -2.96
C ALA A 360 26.05 16.37 -3.05
N GLY A 361 26.59 17.58 -3.23
CA GLY A 361 25.82 18.81 -3.45
C GLY A 361 25.49 19.09 -4.92
N GLY A 362 25.77 18.16 -5.85
CA GLY A 362 25.41 18.29 -7.27
C GLY A 362 26.40 19.12 -8.12
N VAL A 363 27.54 19.52 -7.56
CA VAL A 363 28.57 20.25 -8.32
C VAL A 363 29.38 19.25 -9.16
N LYS A 364 29.50 19.49 -10.48
CA LYS A 364 30.32 18.67 -11.38
C LYS A 364 31.80 18.92 -11.07
N LEU A 365 32.51 17.85 -10.75
CA LEU A 365 33.93 17.90 -10.35
C LEU A 365 34.87 17.30 -11.40
N TYR A 366 34.38 16.40 -12.25
CA TYR A 366 35.13 15.71 -13.27
C TYR A 366 34.26 15.41 -14.49
N CYS A 367 34.89 15.47 -15.67
CA CYS A 367 34.34 14.96 -16.92
C CYS A 367 35.53 14.44 -17.77
N GLY A 368 35.52 13.14 -18.06
CA GLY A 368 36.61 12.52 -18.81
C GLY A 368 36.31 11.06 -19.19
N GLY A 369 37.24 10.48 -19.97
CA GLY A 369 37.16 9.09 -20.40
C GLY A 369 37.66 8.08 -19.35
N ASN A 370 38.11 6.91 -19.85
CA ASN A 370 38.74 5.90 -19.00
C ASN A 370 39.96 6.45 -18.27
N GLY A 371 40.15 6.06 -17.02
CA GLY A 371 41.27 6.47 -16.17
C GLY A 371 40.84 6.84 -14.77
N THR A 372 41.76 7.39 -13.99
CA THR A 372 41.51 7.73 -12.58
C THR A 372 41.22 9.22 -12.42
N ALA A 373 40.02 9.54 -11.94
CA ALA A 373 39.67 10.87 -11.46
C ALA A 373 40.18 11.04 -10.03
N LYS A 374 41.19 11.91 -9.83
CA LYS A 374 41.70 12.22 -8.48
C LYS A 374 40.68 13.08 -7.71
N LEU A 375 40.23 12.59 -6.57
CA LEU A 375 39.22 13.23 -5.75
C LEU A 375 39.56 13.11 -4.25
N PRO A 376 39.33 14.14 -3.45
CA PRO A 376 39.51 14.05 -2.00
C PRO A 376 38.61 12.99 -1.39
N THR A 377 38.87 12.65 -0.11
CA THR A 377 37.97 11.81 0.69
C THR A 377 36.57 12.40 0.67
N GLY A 378 35.58 11.59 0.35
CA GLY A 378 34.19 12.06 0.24
C GLY A 378 33.28 11.11 -0.53
N THR A 379 32.01 11.47 -0.60
CA THR A 379 30.99 10.72 -1.35
C THR A 379 30.65 11.47 -2.66
N TYR A 380 30.63 10.72 -3.75
CA TYR A 380 30.47 11.23 -5.10
C TYR A 380 29.39 10.47 -5.86
N ILE A 381 28.78 11.13 -6.84
CA ILE A 381 27.85 10.52 -7.79
C ILE A 381 28.55 10.52 -9.15
N LEU A 382 28.79 9.32 -9.68
CA LEU A 382 29.30 9.13 -11.03
C LEU A 382 28.13 8.89 -11.99
N LYS A 383 28.20 9.54 -13.16
CA LYS A 383 27.28 9.31 -14.28
C LYS A 383 28.13 9.05 -15.54
N ALA A 384 27.86 7.96 -16.20
CA ALA A 384 28.39 7.63 -17.52
C ALA A 384 27.25 6.97 -18.31
N ARG A 385 27.41 6.75 -19.60
CA ARG A 385 26.41 6.09 -20.43
C ARG A 385 26.06 4.71 -19.86
N GLY A 386 24.82 4.55 -19.39
CA GLY A 386 24.32 3.31 -18.80
C GLY A 386 24.83 2.99 -17.38
N LEU A 387 25.67 3.85 -16.79
CA LEU A 387 26.17 3.69 -15.41
C LEU A 387 25.82 4.92 -14.57
N SER A 388 25.19 4.69 -13.43
CA SER A 388 25.05 5.69 -12.37
C SER A 388 25.39 5.03 -11.03
N ALA A 389 26.41 5.52 -10.36
CA ALA A 389 26.92 4.92 -9.13
C ALA A 389 27.20 5.98 -8.07
N LYS A 390 26.92 5.64 -6.81
CA LYS A 390 27.37 6.39 -5.64
C LYS A 390 28.62 5.72 -5.09
N LEU A 391 29.73 6.44 -5.09
CA LEU A 391 31.04 5.95 -4.70
C LEU A 391 31.59 6.77 -3.55
N THR A 392 32.36 6.14 -2.66
CA THR A 392 33.00 6.81 -1.54
C THR A 392 34.52 6.63 -1.65
N VAL A 393 35.24 7.73 -1.82
CA VAL A 393 36.70 7.79 -1.77
C VAL A 393 37.13 7.89 -0.32
N LYS A 394 38.03 7.02 0.11
CA LYS A 394 38.58 6.97 1.47
C LYS A 394 39.88 7.74 1.59
#